data_cd6c9f505bdccb6510942e2ea923c59a
#
_entry.id   cd6c9f505bdccb6510942e2ea923c59a
#
_cell.length_a   1.000
_cell.length_b   1.000
_cell.length_c   1.000
_cell.angle_alpha   90.00
_cell.angle_beta   90.00
_cell.angle_gamma   90.00
#
_symmetry.space_group_name_H-M   'P 1'
#
loop_
_entity.id
_entity.type
_entity.pdbx_description
1 polymer ?
#
loop_
_entity_poly.entity_id
_entity_poly.type
_entity_poly.pdbx_seq_one_letter_code
_entity_poly.pdbx_strand_id
1 'polypeptide(L)'
;MTRREFAMLMATALPAWGLTAPKRARAAEPIPVTLYKNPQCSCCESYAQYLDQNGFKVDVKATNDLAEISRKAGIPEHLEGCHTSFIGGYVVDGHVPVKTIRKMLDEKPAIVGITLPGMPPGSPGMGGEKTGSLIVYAVSRDGAVASIFDVD
;
A
#
# COMPACT_ATOMS: atom_id res chain seq x y z
N MET A 1 71.36 -22.71 -50.22
CA MET A 1 70.87 -21.39 -49.74
C MET A 1 69.38 -21.54 -49.58
N THR A 2 68.91 -21.80 -48.39
CA THR A 2 67.49 -22.09 -48.09
C THR A 2 66.81 -20.90 -47.46
N ARG A 3 65.79 -20.36 -48.10
CA ARG A 3 64.93 -19.30 -47.58
C ARG A 3 63.86 -19.93 -46.66
N ARG A 4 63.96 -19.66 -45.38
CA ARG A 4 62.93 -20.02 -44.42
C ARG A 4 61.90 -18.88 -44.39
N GLU A 5 60.67 -19.18 -44.83
CA GLU A 5 59.53 -18.31 -44.67
C GLU A 5 58.99 -18.41 -43.25
N PHE A 6 58.97 -17.26 -42.56
CA PHE A 6 58.34 -17.11 -41.25
C PHE A 6 56.88 -16.75 -41.47
N ALA A 7 55.97 -17.71 -41.29
CA ALA A 7 54.52 -17.44 -41.25
C ALA A 7 54.13 -16.91 -39.88
N MET A 8 53.87 -15.63 -39.74
CA MET A 8 53.27 -15.03 -38.55
C MET A 8 51.77 -15.34 -38.53
N LEU A 9 51.34 -16.17 -37.62
CA LEU A 9 49.93 -16.35 -37.22
C LEU A 9 49.46 -15.15 -36.37
N MET A 10 48.71 -14.25 -36.97
CA MET A 10 47.98 -13.22 -36.21
C MET A 10 46.70 -13.86 -35.63
N ALA A 11 46.72 -14.14 -34.33
CA ALA A 11 45.53 -14.52 -33.56
C ALA A 11 44.73 -13.27 -33.26
N THR A 12 43.60 -13.05 -33.98
CA THR A 12 42.64 -11.99 -33.72
C THR A 12 41.76 -12.44 -32.52
N ALA A 13 42.02 -11.88 -31.35
CA ALA A 13 41.16 -12.01 -30.20
C ALA A 13 39.90 -11.13 -30.41
N LEU A 14 38.75 -11.75 -30.65
CA LEU A 14 37.46 -11.06 -30.63
C LEU A 14 37.08 -10.74 -29.19
N PRO A 15 36.73 -9.48 -28.84
CA PRO A 15 36.19 -9.17 -27.52
C PRO A 15 34.79 -9.77 -27.40
N ALA A 16 34.59 -10.70 -26.48
CA ALA A 16 33.27 -11.18 -26.10
C ALA A 16 32.50 -10.05 -25.39
N TRP A 17 31.70 -9.33 -26.13
CA TRP A 17 30.74 -8.40 -25.53
C TRP A 17 29.67 -9.23 -24.83
N GLY A 18 29.79 -9.32 -23.51
CA GLY A 18 28.79 -9.94 -22.66
C GLY A 18 27.45 -9.19 -22.80
N LEU A 19 26.50 -9.83 -23.48
CA LEU A 19 25.09 -9.41 -23.50
C LEU A 19 24.53 -9.57 -22.08
N THR A 20 24.68 -8.53 -21.26
CA THR A 20 23.94 -8.44 -20.01
C THR A 20 22.46 -8.23 -20.36
N ALA A 21 21.69 -9.31 -20.36
CA ALA A 21 20.24 -9.23 -20.52
C ALA A 21 19.68 -8.30 -19.42
N PRO A 22 18.83 -7.31 -19.78
CA PRO A 22 18.23 -6.45 -18.76
C PRO A 22 17.43 -7.34 -17.81
N LYS A 23 17.75 -7.29 -16.50
CA LYS A 23 16.92 -7.89 -15.46
C LYS A 23 15.53 -7.27 -15.60
N ARG A 24 14.57 -8.03 -16.15
CA ARG A 24 13.16 -7.63 -16.13
C ARG A 24 12.80 -7.36 -14.68
N ALA A 25 12.51 -6.11 -14.36
CA ALA A 25 11.93 -5.75 -13.08
C ALA A 25 10.64 -6.57 -12.91
N ARG A 26 10.68 -7.54 -12.01
CA ARG A 26 9.47 -8.30 -11.66
C ARG A 26 8.53 -7.28 -11.04
N ALA A 27 7.35 -7.09 -11.63
CA ALA A 27 6.32 -6.26 -11.03
C ALA A 27 6.09 -6.78 -9.61
N ALA A 28 6.11 -5.89 -8.62
CA ALA A 28 5.87 -6.27 -7.24
C ALA A 28 4.48 -6.94 -7.15
N GLU A 29 4.39 -8.05 -6.43
CA GLU A 29 3.09 -8.69 -6.21
C GLU A 29 2.17 -7.74 -5.45
N PRO A 30 0.88 -7.65 -5.81
CA PRO A 30 -0.05 -6.76 -5.13
C PRO A 30 -0.21 -7.16 -3.66
N ILE A 31 -0.24 -6.15 -2.80
CA ILE A 31 -0.37 -6.34 -1.34
C ILE A 31 -1.82 -6.77 -1.03
N PRO A 32 -2.05 -7.90 -0.36
CA PRO A 32 -3.39 -8.35 -0.05
C PRO A 32 -4.06 -7.47 1.01
N VAL A 33 -5.34 -7.20 0.80
CA VAL A 33 -6.21 -6.41 1.68
C VAL A 33 -7.51 -7.14 1.89
N THR A 34 -7.97 -7.25 3.13
CA THR A 34 -9.36 -7.62 3.44
C THR A 34 -10.09 -6.39 3.95
N LEU A 35 -11.12 -5.95 3.24
CA LEU A 35 -11.88 -4.74 3.53
C LEU A 35 -13.31 -5.09 3.95
N TYR A 36 -13.67 -4.78 5.20
CA TYR A 36 -15.02 -4.92 5.73
C TYR A 36 -15.78 -3.61 5.62
N LYS A 37 -16.97 -3.66 5.06
CA LYS A 37 -17.83 -2.47 4.87
C LYS A 37 -19.30 -2.79 5.08
N ASN A 38 -20.10 -1.75 5.33
CA ASN A 38 -21.54 -1.89 5.30
C ASN A 38 -22.02 -2.23 3.87
N PRO A 39 -23.00 -3.14 3.67
CA PRO A 39 -23.47 -3.53 2.35
C PRO A 39 -23.85 -2.35 1.44
N GLN A 40 -24.39 -1.29 2.00
CA GLN A 40 -24.90 -0.11 1.27
C GLN A 40 -23.85 1.02 1.13
N CYS A 41 -22.61 0.83 1.58
CA CYS A 41 -21.57 1.85 1.49
C CYS A 41 -20.95 1.93 0.09
N SER A 42 -21.43 2.86 -0.75
CA SER A 42 -20.89 3.03 -2.12
C SER A 42 -19.50 3.67 -2.15
N CYS A 43 -19.20 4.60 -1.25
CA CYS A 43 -17.86 5.22 -1.18
C CYS A 43 -16.77 4.19 -0.80
N CYS A 44 -17.13 3.15 -0.03
CA CYS A 44 -16.21 2.06 0.31
C CYS A 44 -15.85 1.21 -0.92
N GLU A 45 -16.77 1.02 -1.88
CA GLU A 45 -16.48 0.39 -3.17
C GLU A 45 -15.48 1.21 -3.99
N SER A 46 -15.69 2.53 -4.04
CA SER A 46 -14.77 3.45 -4.73
C SER A 46 -13.39 3.43 -4.07
N TYR A 47 -13.32 3.30 -2.74
CA TYR A 47 -12.06 3.17 -2.03
C TYR A 47 -11.36 1.84 -2.31
N ALA A 48 -12.10 0.74 -2.37
CA ALA A 48 -11.54 -0.56 -2.76
C ALA A 48 -10.92 -0.51 -4.17
N GLN A 49 -11.60 0.12 -5.14
CA GLN A 49 -11.07 0.35 -6.49
C GLN A 49 -9.82 1.23 -6.47
N TYR A 50 -9.79 2.28 -5.65
CA TYR A 50 -8.61 3.13 -5.49
C TYR A 50 -7.41 2.33 -4.96
N LEU A 51 -7.60 1.44 -4.00
CA LEU A 51 -6.54 0.55 -3.51
C LEU A 51 -6.03 -0.39 -4.59
N ASP A 52 -6.94 -1.05 -5.35
CA ASP A 52 -6.59 -1.96 -6.44
C ASP A 52 -5.74 -1.24 -7.51
N GLN A 53 -6.12 -0.03 -7.89
CA GLN A 53 -5.38 0.80 -8.85
C GLN A 53 -3.99 1.19 -8.36
N ASN A 54 -3.75 1.10 -7.05
CA ASN A 54 -2.50 1.48 -6.40
C ASN A 54 -1.67 0.28 -5.90
N GLY A 55 -1.88 -0.91 -6.48
CA GLY A 55 -1.03 -2.08 -6.25
C GLY A 55 -1.39 -2.89 -5.01
N PHE A 56 -2.63 -2.79 -4.56
CA PHE A 56 -3.20 -3.68 -3.57
C PHE A 56 -4.13 -4.69 -4.26
N LYS A 57 -4.44 -5.79 -3.59
CA LYS A 57 -5.44 -6.77 -4.04
C LYS A 57 -6.53 -6.85 -2.97
N VAL A 58 -7.68 -6.24 -3.23
CA VAL A 58 -8.73 -6.06 -2.24
C VAL A 58 -9.77 -7.18 -2.31
N ASP A 59 -9.99 -7.84 -1.18
CA ASP A 59 -11.11 -8.74 -0.94
C ASP A 59 -12.16 -8.03 -0.08
N VAL A 60 -13.28 -7.63 -0.72
CA VAL A 60 -14.34 -6.85 -0.06
C VAL A 60 -15.33 -7.79 0.63
N LYS A 61 -15.57 -7.55 1.92
CA LYS A 61 -16.52 -8.28 2.77
C LYS A 61 -17.64 -7.36 3.24
N ALA A 62 -18.83 -7.52 2.69
CA ALA A 62 -20.01 -6.82 3.17
C ALA A 62 -20.49 -7.42 4.50
N THR A 63 -20.75 -6.56 5.49
CA THR A 63 -21.20 -6.97 6.82
C THR A 63 -22.08 -5.91 7.47
N ASN A 64 -23.02 -6.34 8.32
CA ASN A 64 -23.79 -5.44 9.17
C ASN A 64 -23.14 -5.22 10.56
N ASP A 65 -22.07 -5.97 10.85
CA ASP A 65 -21.37 -5.95 12.14
C ASP A 65 -20.06 -5.15 12.10
N LEU A 66 -19.99 -4.14 11.21
CA LEU A 66 -18.76 -3.36 10.99
C LEU A 66 -18.22 -2.73 12.28
N ALA A 67 -19.07 -2.11 13.08
CA ALA A 67 -18.66 -1.48 14.33
C ALA A 67 -18.06 -2.48 15.33
N GLU A 68 -18.56 -3.73 15.36
CA GLU A 68 -17.97 -4.78 16.19
C GLU A 68 -16.59 -5.21 15.66
N ILE A 69 -16.45 -5.30 14.32
CA ILE A 69 -15.17 -5.62 13.68
C ILE A 69 -14.13 -4.55 13.97
N SER A 70 -14.48 -3.25 13.81
CA SER A 70 -13.59 -2.12 14.10
C SER A 70 -13.12 -2.12 15.55
N ARG A 71 -14.04 -2.28 16.51
CA ARG A 71 -13.69 -2.33 17.92
C ARG A 71 -12.82 -3.54 18.28
N LYS A 72 -13.13 -4.73 17.76
CA LYS A 72 -12.29 -5.93 17.96
C LYS A 72 -10.91 -5.78 17.32
N ALA A 73 -10.82 -5.02 16.24
CA ALA A 73 -9.56 -4.66 15.61
C ALA A 73 -8.77 -3.58 16.38
N GLY A 74 -9.33 -3.03 17.45
CA GLY A 74 -8.68 -2.05 18.32
C GLY A 74 -8.90 -0.59 17.93
N ILE A 75 -9.81 -0.29 16.99
CA ILE A 75 -10.15 1.09 16.62
C ILE A 75 -11.13 1.64 17.67
N PRO A 76 -10.82 2.77 18.33
CA PRO A 76 -11.74 3.44 19.24
C PRO A 76 -12.96 4.01 18.48
N GLU A 77 -14.15 3.92 19.09
CA GLU A 77 -15.41 4.34 18.46
C GLU A 77 -15.37 5.76 17.87
N HIS A 78 -14.73 6.71 18.57
CA HIS A 78 -14.63 8.11 18.12
C HIS A 78 -13.63 8.31 16.95
N LEU A 79 -12.90 7.27 16.55
CA LEU A 79 -11.97 7.26 15.44
C LEU A 79 -12.39 6.32 14.30
N GLU A 80 -13.57 5.69 14.41
CA GLU A 80 -14.09 4.81 13.37
C GLU A 80 -14.40 5.59 12.08
N GLY A 81 -14.03 4.99 10.96
CA GLY A 81 -14.42 5.41 9.61
C GLY A 81 -15.62 4.60 9.10
N CYS A 82 -15.84 4.58 7.79
CA CYS A 82 -16.96 3.87 7.17
C CYS A 82 -16.62 2.45 6.72
N HIS A 83 -15.39 2.01 6.90
CA HIS A 83 -14.92 0.65 6.61
C HIS A 83 -13.61 0.38 7.37
N THR A 84 -13.35 -0.91 7.60
CA THR A 84 -12.14 -1.38 8.28
C THR A 84 -11.39 -2.35 7.36
N SER A 85 -10.13 -2.07 7.11
CA SER A 85 -9.26 -2.89 6.27
C SER A 85 -8.12 -3.50 7.07
N PHE A 86 -7.72 -4.72 6.70
CA PHE A 86 -6.55 -5.41 7.24
C PHE A 86 -5.48 -5.51 6.16
N ILE A 87 -4.32 -4.90 6.39
CA ILE A 87 -3.25 -4.73 5.41
C ILE A 87 -1.89 -4.99 6.09
N GLY A 88 -1.15 -6.02 5.66
CA GLY A 88 0.21 -6.26 6.15
C GLY A 88 0.35 -6.44 7.66
N GLY A 89 -0.71 -6.92 8.33
CA GLY A 89 -0.76 -7.09 9.79
C GLY A 89 -1.21 -5.85 10.56
N TYR A 90 -1.57 -4.77 9.87
CA TYR A 90 -2.12 -3.54 10.43
C TYR A 90 -3.60 -3.38 10.12
N VAL A 91 -4.27 -2.57 10.93
CA VAL A 91 -5.63 -2.08 10.68
C VAL A 91 -5.55 -0.72 9.99
N VAL A 92 -6.32 -0.55 8.91
CA VAL A 92 -6.51 0.74 8.24
C VAL A 92 -8.00 1.02 8.20
N ASP A 93 -8.42 2.06 8.90
CA ASP A 93 -9.84 2.40 9.06
C ASP A 93 -10.14 3.73 8.37
N GLY A 94 -11.24 3.78 7.59
CA GLY A 94 -11.61 4.94 6.79
C GLY A 94 -10.75 5.14 5.53
N HIS A 95 -10.97 6.25 4.85
CA HIS A 95 -10.43 6.58 3.52
C HIS A 95 -8.99 7.09 3.53
N VAL A 96 -8.08 6.32 4.15
CA VAL A 96 -6.66 6.68 4.30
C VAL A 96 -5.94 6.70 2.94
N PRO A 97 -5.16 7.74 2.62
CA PRO A 97 -4.39 7.80 1.37
C PRO A 97 -3.34 6.68 1.27
N VAL A 98 -3.18 6.12 0.07
CA VAL A 98 -2.19 5.04 -0.20
C VAL A 98 -0.77 5.44 0.20
N LYS A 99 -0.39 6.71 0.01
CA LYS A 99 0.91 7.25 0.44
C LYS A 99 1.15 7.00 1.93
N THR A 100 0.15 7.28 2.77
CA THR A 100 0.21 7.08 4.22
C THR A 100 0.20 5.59 4.60
N ILE A 101 -0.58 4.76 3.88
CA ILE A 101 -0.55 3.30 4.06
C ILE A 101 0.85 2.74 3.75
N ARG A 102 1.47 3.16 2.65
CA ARG A 102 2.83 2.72 2.28
C ARG A 102 3.86 3.16 3.31
N LYS A 103 3.78 4.42 3.79
CA LYS A 103 4.61 4.92 4.89
C LYS A 103 4.54 3.99 6.11
N MET A 104 3.33 3.60 6.54
CA MET A 104 3.14 2.67 7.66
C MET A 104 3.76 1.29 7.38
N LEU A 105 3.56 0.74 6.18
CA LEU A 105 4.10 -0.57 5.81
C LEU A 105 5.63 -0.57 5.73
N ASP A 106 6.23 0.54 5.35
CA ASP A 106 7.69 0.72 5.24
C ASP A 106 8.34 0.96 6.59
N GLU A 107 7.76 1.84 7.42
CA GLU A 107 8.28 2.18 8.76
C GLU A 107 8.05 1.08 9.80
N LYS A 108 7.03 0.26 9.62
CA LYS A 108 6.63 -0.85 10.52
C LYS A 108 6.52 -0.44 11.98
N PRO A 109 5.78 0.62 12.29
CA PRO A 109 5.65 1.11 13.66
C PRO A 109 4.95 0.10 14.58
N ALA A 110 5.23 0.18 15.89
CA ALA A 110 4.62 -0.70 16.90
C ALA A 110 3.22 -0.23 17.30
N ILE A 111 2.30 -0.13 16.33
CA ILE A 111 0.91 0.32 16.48
C ILE A 111 -0.07 -0.78 16.08
N VAL A 112 -1.35 -0.62 16.41
CA VAL A 112 -2.45 -1.45 15.88
C VAL A 112 -2.68 -1.12 14.40
N GLY A 113 -2.71 0.15 14.07
CA GLY A 113 -3.00 0.62 12.73
C GLY A 113 -3.17 2.14 12.66
N ILE A 114 -3.75 2.59 11.56
CA ILE A 114 -4.01 4.00 11.30
C ILE A 114 -5.48 4.22 10.92
N THR A 115 -6.01 5.38 11.24
CA THR A 115 -7.38 5.74 10.91
C THR A 115 -7.50 7.17 10.39
N LEU A 116 -8.40 7.37 9.44
CA LEU A 116 -8.91 8.67 9.01
C LEU A 116 -10.39 8.75 9.40
N PRO A 117 -10.72 9.29 10.58
CA PRO A 117 -12.10 9.35 11.05
C PRO A 117 -12.92 10.35 10.26
N GLY A 118 -14.20 10.14 10.31
CA GLY A 118 -15.15 11.00 9.62
C GLY A 118 -15.26 10.71 8.13
N MET A 119 -15.38 11.17 7.20
CA MET A 119 -15.39 10.99 5.72
C MET A 119 -15.11 12.36 5.08
N PRO A 120 -13.91 12.91 5.27
CA PRO A 120 -13.63 14.25 4.79
C PRO A 120 -13.73 14.31 3.26
N PRO A 121 -14.38 15.34 2.69
CA PRO A 121 -14.47 15.53 1.25
C PRO A 121 -13.08 15.51 0.59
N GLY A 122 -12.98 14.87 -0.58
CA GLY A 122 -11.72 14.77 -1.32
C GLY A 122 -10.75 13.74 -0.77
N SER A 123 -11.09 12.97 0.28
CA SER A 123 -10.34 11.78 0.63
C SER A 123 -10.52 10.68 -0.45
N PRO A 124 -9.58 9.73 -0.59
CA PRO A 124 -9.63 8.72 -1.64
C PRO A 124 -10.96 7.94 -1.67
N GLY A 125 -11.59 7.83 -2.83
CA GLY A 125 -12.90 7.18 -2.97
C GLY A 125 -14.10 8.01 -2.52
N MET A 126 -13.88 9.17 -1.89
CA MET A 126 -14.91 10.16 -1.60
C MET A 126 -14.99 11.18 -2.74
N GLY A 127 -16.19 11.57 -3.10
CA GLY A 127 -16.38 12.69 -4.02
C GLY A 127 -16.06 14.04 -3.37
N GLY A 128 -16.05 15.10 -4.21
CA GLY A 128 -15.84 16.48 -3.78
C GLY A 128 -14.38 16.91 -3.82
N GLU A 129 -14.17 18.22 -3.62
CA GLU A 129 -12.83 18.80 -3.58
C GLU A 129 -12.24 18.65 -2.16
N LYS A 130 -10.95 18.42 -2.11
CA LYS A 130 -10.19 18.43 -0.86
C LYS A 130 -10.10 19.85 -0.34
N THR A 131 -10.84 20.15 0.72
CA THR A 131 -10.92 21.49 1.31
C THR A 131 -9.95 21.72 2.47
N GLY A 132 -9.21 20.70 2.89
CA GLY A 132 -8.26 20.77 4.00
C GLY A 132 -7.33 19.57 4.04
N SER A 133 -6.48 19.54 5.04
CA SER A 133 -5.57 18.43 5.27
C SER A 133 -6.33 17.21 5.79
N LEU A 134 -5.95 16.02 5.31
CA LEU A 134 -6.43 14.76 5.83
C LEU A 134 -5.54 14.33 7.01
N ILE A 135 -6.08 14.42 8.23
CA ILE A 135 -5.32 14.07 9.44
C ILE A 135 -5.52 12.59 9.72
N VAL A 136 -4.46 11.81 9.56
CA VAL A 136 -4.45 10.37 9.84
C VAL A 136 -3.86 10.13 11.22
N TYR A 137 -4.56 9.36 12.04
CA TYR A 137 -4.16 9.04 13.40
C TYR A 137 -3.58 7.64 13.49
N ALA A 138 -2.55 7.47 14.30
CA ALA A 138 -2.06 6.16 14.72
C ALA A 138 -2.86 5.68 15.94
N VAL A 139 -3.21 4.41 15.95
CA VAL A 139 -3.85 3.75 17.08
C VAL A 139 -2.83 2.86 17.79
N SER A 140 -2.51 3.17 19.03
CA SER A 140 -1.55 2.41 19.82
C SER A 140 -2.13 1.06 20.31
N ARG A 141 -1.25 0.11 20.65
CA ARG A 141 -1.66 -1.26 21.06
C ARG A 141 -2.38 -1.30 22.39
N ASP A 142 -2.20 -0.31 23.23
CA ASP A 142 -2.92 -0.16 24.51
C ASP A 142 -4.30 0.52 24.35
N GLY A 143 -4.65 0.91 23.11
CA GLY A 143 -5.94 1.55 22.80
C GLY A 143 -6.11 2.96 23.38
N ALA A 144 -5.08 3.50 24.03
CA ALA A 144 -5.23 4.67 24.89
C ALA A 144 -4.95 6.01 24.19
N VAL A 145 -4.12 6.06 23.13
CA VAL A 145 -3.71 7.34 22.55
C VAL A 145 -3.65 7.27 21.03
N ALA A 146 -4.57 7.98 20.37
CA ALA A 146 -4.42 8.31 18.98
C ALA A 146 -3.48 9.52 18.86
N SER A 147 -2.32 9.32 18.27
CA SER A 147 -1.42 10.39 17.87
C SER A 147 -1.55 10.67 16.38
N ILE A 148 -1.22 11.88 15.93
CA ILE A 148 -1.16 12.16 14.50
C ILE A 148 -0.03 11.33 13.89
N PHE A 149 -0.38 10.49 12.90
CA PHE A 149 0.58 9.67 12.16
C PHE A 149 1.07 10.38 10.89
N ASP A 150 0.13 11.02 10.17
CA ASP A 150 0.42 11.74 8.93
C ASP A 150 -0.60 12.84 8.70
N VAL A 151 -0.20 13.83 7.90
CA VAL A 151 -1.07 14.92 7.44
C VAL A 151 -0.88 15.05 5.94
N ASP A 152 -1.92 14.75 5.17
CA ASP A 152 -1.90 14.77 3.71
C ASP A 152 -2.66 15.96 3.13
#